data_8249cc0a82ead6fade8d97bfd7f5873e
#
_entry.id   8249cc0a82ead6fade8d97bfd7f5873e
#
_cell.length_a   1.000
_cell.length_b   1.000
_cell.length_c   1.000
_cell.angle_alpha   90.00
_cell.angle_beta   90.00
_cell.angle_gamma   90.00
#
_symmetry.space_group_name_H-M   'P 1'
#
loop_
_entity.id
_entity.type
_entity.pdbx_description
1 polymer ?
#
loop_
_entity_poly.entity_id
_entity_poly.type
_entity_poly.pdbx_seq_one_letter_code
_entity_poly.pdbx_strand_id
1 'polypeptide(L)'
;AEYAPSDFSLLEINQSIPTGWDRVFAGWDRSGTVPDFTVAIHHPGGDVMKFARDNQSPDKINYSNPLYVWEIKDAFGGWDLGITEPGSSGSPLFDQNGRIIGQEVGGQSACSLTVSTTDNGLGDIFGRMDTNWTGGGQSVSRASDWLDPNGTEVLTVNAYPSMMTLDLSVISIDSPGGT
;
A
#
# COMPACT_ATOMS: atom_id res chain seq x y z
N ALA A 1 -8.69 15.01 3.30
CA ALA A 1 -9.84 14.36 2.64
C ALA A 1 -10.03 12.96 3.21
N GLU A 2 -11.26 12.49 3.27
CA GLU A 2 -11.61 11.19 3.82
C GLU A 2 -12.73 10.54 2.99
N TYR A 3 -12.66 9.23 2.76
CA TYR A 3 -13.69 8.49 2.03
C TYR A 3 -13.87 7.07 2.58
N ALA A 4 -14.90 6.89 3.39
CA ALA A 4 -15.20 5.63 4.06
C ALA A 4 -15.34 4.40 3.14
N PRO A 5 -15.92 4.49 1.91
CA PRO A 5 -16.02 3.33 1.02
C PRO A 5 -14.69 2.76 0.50
N SER A 6 -13.56 3.38 0.77
CA SER A 6 -12.22 2.84 0.52
C SER A 6 -11.33 2.95 1.74
N ASP A 7 -11.90 3.34 2.88
CA ASP A 7 -11.18 3.57 4.15
C ASP A 7 -9.97 4.49 3.97
N PHE A 8 -10.20 5.61 3.27
CA PHE A 8 -9.18 6.55 2.85
C PHE A 8 -9.16 7.79 3.73
N SER A 9 -7.96 8.18 4.15
CA SER A 9 -7.70 9.47 4.79
C SER A 9 -6.42 10.09 4.22
N LEU A 10 -6.51 11.34 3.75
CA LEU A 10 -5.37 12.13 3.29
C LEU A 10 -5.13 13.28 4.25
N LEU A 11 -3.93 13.35 4.80
CA LEU A 11 -3.48 14.36 5.74
C LEU A 11 -2.44 15.26 5.10
N GLU A 12 -2.42 16.52 5.50
CA GLU A 12 -1.41 17.49 5.12
C GLU A 12 -0.42 17.69 6.27
N ILE A 13 0.88 17.68 5.96
CA ILE A 13 1.92 18.02 6.92
C ILE A 13 1.96 19.54 7.00
N ASN A 14 1.60 20.11 8.16
CA ASN A 14 1.51 21.56 8.39
C ASN A 14 2.84 22.24 8.73
N GLN A 15 3.94 21.50 8.73
CA GLN A 15 5.28 21.99 9.00
C GLN A 15 6.23 21.66 7.84
N SER A 16 7.19 22.52 7.59
CA SER A 16 8.22 22.21 6.59
C SER A 16 9.09 21.04 7.04
N ILE A 17 9.32 20.10 6.13
CA ILE A 17 10.26 19.01 6.37
C ILE A 17 11.68 19.60 6.40
N PRO A 18 12.51 19.31 7.43
CA PRO A 18 13.87 19.82 7.53
C PRO A 18 14.70 19.51 6.27
N THR A 19 15.47 20.49 5.80
CA THR A 19 16.26 20.37 4.55
C THR A 19 17.36 19.31 4.61
N GLY A 20 17.81 18.94 5.81
CA GLY A 20 18.84 17.91 6.02
C GLY A 20 18.29 16.48 6.02
N TRP A 21 16.99 16.28 5.87
CA TRP A 21 16.39 14.95 5.75
C TRP A 21 16.43 14.48 4.30
N ASP A 22 17.00 13.30 4.12
CA ASP A 22 17.06 12.63 2.83
C ASP A 22 15.68 12.00 2.55
N ARG A 23 14.80 12.79 1.92
CA ARG A 23 13.39 12.42 1.73
C ARG A 23 13.08 12.10 0.28
N VAL A 24 12.23 11.10 0.11
CA VAL A 24 11.63 10.74 -1.17
C VAL A 24 10.11 10.83 -1.02
N PHE A 25 9.47 11.46 -1.98
CA PHE A 25 8.01 11.47 -2.11
C PHE A 25 7.61 10.32 -3.01
N ALA A 26 6.79 9.43 -2.50
CA ALA A 26 6.29 8.31 -3.28
C ALA A 26 5.40 8.80 -4.44
N GLY A 27 5.51 8.12 -5.58
CA GLY A 27 4.55 8.29 -6.66
C GLY A 27 3.26 7.52 -6.40
N TRP A 28 2.30 7.68 -7.30
CA TRP A 28 1.02 6.97 -7.21
C TRP A 28 0.51 6.56 -8.60
N ASP A 29 -0.38 5.56 -8.61
CA ASP A 29 -1.12 5.13 -9.80
C ASP A 29 -2.62 5.06 -9.46
N ARG A 30 -3.41 5.88 -10.16
CA ARG A 30 -4.87 5.93 -10.05
C ARG A 30 -5.59 5.32 -11.25
N SER A 31 -4.90 4.64 -12.13
CA SER A 31 -5.50 4.03 -13.33
C SER A 31 -6.49 2.91 -12.99
N GLY A 32 -6.34 2.30 -11.83
CA GLY A 32 -7.08 1.12 -11.44
C GLY A 32 -6.73 -0.13 -12.27
N THR A 33 -5.60 -0.09 -12.96
CA THR A 33 -5.02 -1.26 -13.63
C THR A 33 -4.55 -2.25 -12.56
N VAL A 34 -4.89 -3.52 -12.74
CA VAL A 34 -4.43 -4.57 -11.83
C VAL A 34 -2.92 -4.75 -12.00
N PRO A 35 -2.12 -4.63 -10.94
CA PRO A 35 -0.68 -4.81 -11.03
C PRO A 35 -0.27 -6.28 -11.18
N ASP A 36 0.95 -6.52 -11.65
CA ASP A 36 1.50 -7.88 -11.79
C ASP A 36 1.82 -8.50 -10.44
N PHE A 37 2.31 -7.70 -9.49
CA PHE A 37 2.58 -8.06 -8.11
C PHE A 37 2.49 -6.84 -7.20
N THR A 38 2.46 -7.06 -5.89
CA THR A 38 2.34 -5.99 -4.91
C THR A 38 3.34 -6.10 -3.77
N VAL A 39 3.67 -4.93 -3.19
CA VAL A 39 4.50 -4.82 -1.99
C VAL A 39 3.84 -3.86 -1.00
N ALA A 40 3.76 -4.23 0.25
CA ALA A 40 3.39 -3.35 1.36
C ALA A 40 4.61 -3.05 2.23
N ILE A 41 4.75 -1.81 2.68
CA ILE A 41 5.78 -1.39 3.65
C ILE A 41 5.04 -0.81 4.85
N HIS A 42 5.25 -1.40 6.03
CA HIS A 42 4.36 -1.16 7.17
C HIS A 42 5.08 -1.34 8.51
N HIS A 43 4.37 -1.04 9.61
CA HIS A 43 4.83 -1.22 10.99
C HIS A 43 3.87 -2.13 11.77
N PRO A 44 3.90 -3.45 11.55
CA PRO A 44 3.00 -4.41 12.20
C PRO A 44 3.22 -4.41 13.72
N GLY A 45 2.14 -4.42 14.49
CA GLY A 45 2.20 -4.42 15.95
C GLY A 45 2.86 -3.19 16.57
N GLY A 46 3.13 -2.12 15.81
CA GLY A 46 3.92 -0.98 16.26
C GLY A 46 5.42 -1.28 16.35
N ASP A 47 5.87 -2.38 15.77
CA ASP A 47 7.26 -2.83 15.72
C ASP A 47 8.04 -2.08 14.61
N VAL A 48 9.29 -2.45 14.39
CA VAL A 48 10.14 -1.90 13.32
C VAL A 48 9.50 -2.07 11.96
N MET A 49 9.90 -1.22 11.02
CA MET A 49 9.41 -1.27 9.64
C MET A 49 9.70 -2.64 9.02
N LYS A 50 8.67 -3.21 8.40
CA LYS A 50 8.72 -4.48 7.69
C LYS A 50 8.12 -4.32 6.29
N PHE A 51 8.23 -5.33 5.48
CA PHE A 51 7.55 -5.40 4.20
C PHE A 51 6.87 -6.76 4.02
N ALA A 52 5.78 -6.75 3.26
CA ALA A 52 5.14 -7.95 2.76
C ALA A 52 5.09 -7.89 1.23
N ARG A 53 5.17 -9.03 0.57
CA ARG A 53 5.14 -9.15 -0.89
C ARG A 53 4.23 -10.30 -1.32
N ASP A 54 3.38 -10.01 -2.28
CA ASP A 54 2.63 -10.99 -3.06
C ASP A 54 3.14 -10.95 -4.50
N ASN A 55 3.51 -12.10 -5.06
CA ASN A 55 4.03 -12.23 -6.44
C ASN A 55 2.91 -12.40 -7.46
N GLN A 56 1.67 -12.50 -7.01
CA GLN A 56 0.48 -12.59 -7.85
C GLN A 56 -0.21 -11.22 -7.95
N SER A 57 -1.08 -11.12 -8.94
CA SER A 57 -1.95 -9.96 -9.08
C SER A 57 -3.03 -9.98 -8.00
N PRO A 58 -3.28 -8.87 -7.31
CA PRO A 58 -4.38 -8.80 -6.35
C PRO A 58 -5.73 -8.83 -7.06
N ASP A 59 -6.74 -9.29 -6.35
CA ASP A 59 -8.13 -9.23 -6.82
C ASP A 59 -8.70 -7.81 -6.66
N LYS A 60 -9.38 -7.32 -7.71
CA LYS A 60 -10.09 -6.04 -7.68
C LYS A 60 -11.53 -6.25 -7.25
N ILE A 61 -11.84 -5.96 -5.99
CA ILE A 61 -13.13 -6.29 -5.37
C ILE A 61 -13.95 -5.02 -5.10
N ASN A 62 -15.25 -5.14 -5.33
CA ASN A 62 -16.25 -4.17 -4.92
C ASN A 62 -17.28 -4.90 -4.05
N TYR A 63 -17.18 -4.73 -2.75
CA TYR A 63 -18.14 -5.33 -1.83
C TYR A 63 -19.49 -4.61 -1.87
N SER A 64 -20.56 -5.33 -1.57
CA SER A 64 -21.94 -4.82 -1.65
C SER A 64 -22.30 -3.71 -0.65
N ASN A 65 -21.56 -3.57 0.43
CA ASN A 65 -21.60 -2.40 1.31
C ASN A 65 -20.36 -1.58 0.95
N PRO A 66 -20.48 -0.45 0.20
CA PRO A 66 -19.47 -0.01 -0.73
C PRO A 66 -18.10 0.04 -0.08
N LEU A 67 -17.32 -0.98 -0.32
CA LEU A 67 -15.92 -1.06 0.04
C LEU A 67 -15.17 -1.48 -1.23
N TYR A 68 -14.36 -0.58 -1.75
CA TYR A 68 -13.63 -0.73 -3.00
C TYR A 68 -12.18 -1.01 -2.70
N VAL A 69 -11.73 -2.26 -2.90
CA VAL A 69 -10.42 -2.71 -2.44
C VAL A 69 -9.64 -3.51 -3.49
N TRP A 70 -8.33 -3.57 -3.27
CA TRP A 70 -7.46 -4.65 -3.70
C TRP A 70 -7.52 -5.72 -2.60
N GLU A 71 -7.76 -6.97 -2.95
CA GLU A 71 -7.66 -8.11 -2.04
C GLU A 71 -6.39 -8.89 -2.37
N ILE A 72 -5.48 -8.99 -1.40
CA ILE A 72 -4.28 -9.83 -1.47
C ILE A 72 -4.71 -11.24 -1.07
N LYS A 73 -5.09 -12.01 -2.06
CA LYS A 73 -5.56 -13.38 -1.86
C LYS A 73 -5.57 -14.10 -3.19
N ASP A 74 -4.90 -15.21 -3.26
CA ASP A 74 -4.90 -16.08 -4.40
C ASP A 74 -5.42 -17.50 -4.07
N ALA A 75 -5.32 -18.42 -5.02
CA ALA A 75 -5.71 -19.83 -4.83
C ALA A 75 -4.80 -20.56 -3.84
N PHE A 76 -3.67 -19.98 -3.46
CA PHE A 76 -2.65 -20.59 -2.60
C PHE A 76 -2.55 -19.91 -1.23
N GLY A 77 -3.22 -18.77 -1.02
CA GLY A 77 -3.22 -18.06 0.25
C GLY A 77 -3.22 -16.54 0.10
N GLY A 78 -2.40 -15.86 0.85
CA GLY A 78 -2.23 -14.41 0.84
C GLY A 78 -0.81 -14.03 0.41
N TRP A 79 -0.04 -13.46 1.31
CA TRP A 79 1.31 -13.00 1.03
C TRP A 79 2.30 -14.17 0.80
N ASP A 80 3.12 -14.08 -0.25
CA ASP A 80 4.25 -14.99 -0.47
C ASP A 80 5.40 -14.75 0.50
N LEU A 81 5.57 -13.51 0.95
CA LEU A 81 6.61 -13.12 1.89
C LEU A 81 6.08 -12.07 2.86
N GLY A 82 6.27 -12.32 4.14
CA GLY A 82 5.78 -11.43 5.19
C GLY A 82 4.26 -11.53 5.36
N ILE A 83 3.72 -10.64 6.14
CA ILE A 83 2.28 -10.52 6.45
C ILE A 83 2.01 -9.09 6.89
N THR A 84 0.73 -8.68 6.94
CA THR A 84 0.32 -7.51 7.73
C THR A 84 -0.28 -7.95 9.06
N GLU A 85 -0.33 -7.05 10.03
CA GLU A 85 -0.87 -7.29 11.37
C GLU A 85 -1.54 -5.99 11.88
N PRO A 86 -2.30 -6.03 12.98
CA PRO A 86 -2.80 -4.82 13.63
C PRO A 86 -1.69 -3.79 13.83
N GLY A 87 -1.95 -2.54 13.40
CA GLY A 87 -0.95 -1.47 13.35
C GLY A 87 -0.38 -1.19 11.95
N SER A 88 -0.59 -2.09 10.99
CA SER A 88 -0.26 -1.87 9.58
C SER A 88 -1.29 -0.99 8.85
N SER A 89 -2.47 -0.79 9.43
CA SER A 89 -3.56 0.02 8.85
C SER A 89 -3.08 1.38 8.33
N GLY A 90 -3.49 1.75 7.12
CA GLY A 90 -3.08 2.97 6.43
C GLY A 90 -1.74 2.87 5.70
N SER A 91 -1.01 1.77 5.82
CA SER A 91 0.24 1.57 5.09
C SER A 91 0.01 1.48 3.58
N PRO A 92 0.97 1.96 2.75
CA PRO A 92 0.81 1.96 1.31
C PRO A 92 0.98 0.56 0.70
N LEU A 93 0.15 0.28 -0.32
CA LEU A 93 0.34 -0.82 -1.26
C LEU A 93 0.99 -0.27 -2.52
N PHE A 94 2.11 -0.85 -2.93
CA PHE A 94 2.86 -0.47 -4.12
C PHE A 94 2.66 -1.48 -5.25
N ASP A 95 2.61 -0.96 -6.48
CA ASP A 95 2.69 -1.76 -7.71
C ASP A 95 4.15 -2.13 -8.06
N GLN A 96 4.33 -2.87 -9.15
CA GLN A 96 5.63 -3.26 -9.69
C GLN A 96 6.54 -2.08 -10.11
N ASN A 97 6.00 -0.87 -10.20
CA ASN A 97 6.73 0.35 -10.56
C ASN A 97 7.07 1.21 -9.32
N GLY A 98 6.77 0.73 -8.11
CA GLY A 98 6.95 1.45 -6.85
C GLY A 98 6.00 2.63 -6.68
N ARG A 99 4.80 2.57 -7.28
CA ARG A 99 3.74 3.59 -7.14
C ARG A 99 2.69 3.12 -6.16
N ILE A 100 2.19 4.03 -5.34
CA ILE A 100 1.10 3.75 -4.41
C ILE A 100 -0.19 3.55 -5.21
N ILE A 101 -0.83 2.39 -5.03
CA ILE A 101 -2.11 2.02 -5.63
C ILE A 101 -3.24 1.92 -4.63
N GLY A 102 -2.91 1.99 -3.33
CA GLY A 102 -3.88 1.89 -2.25
C GLY A 102 -3.27 2.00 -0.87
N GLN A 103 -4.10 1.88 0.15
CA GLN A 103 -3.72 1.87 1.57
C GLN A 103 -4.43 0.74 2.31
N GLU A 104 -3.76 0.18 3.31
CA GLU A 104 -4.29 -0.96 4.08
C GLU A 104 -5.52 -0.58 4.90
N VAL A 105 -6.59 -1.35 4.71
CA VAL A 105 -7.82 -1.32 5.50
C VAL A 105 -7.73 -2.31 6.64
N GLY A 106 -7.24 -3.51 6.36
CA GLY A 106 -7.11 -4.61 7.31
C GLY A 106 -7.16 -5.97 6.60
N GLY A 107 -7.25 -7.03 7.38
CA GLY A 107 -7.30 -8.38 6.83
C GLY A 107 -7.31 -9.46 7.89
N GLN A 108 -7.00 -10.67 7.46
CA GLN A 108 -6.99 -11.86 8.29
C GLN A 108 -5.59 -12.50 8.38
N SER A 109 -4.60 -11.97 7.67
CA SER A 109 -3.24 -12.47 7.79
C SER A 109 -2.74 -12.32 9.23
N ALA A 110 -1.99 -13.30 9.71
CA ALA A 110 -1.52 -13.30 11.07
C ALA A 110 -0.21 -14.10 11.17
N CYS A 111 0.73 -13.59 11.96
CA CYS A 111 1.92 -14.34 12.30
C CYS A 111 1.55 -15.53 13.18
N SER A 112 1.80 -16.75 12.69
CA SER A 112 1.60 -17.97 13.45
C SER A 112 2.90 -18.75 13.48
N LEU A 113 3.28 -19.21 14.65
CA LEU A 113 4.45 -20.07 14.84
C LEU A 113 4.33 -21.44 14.13
N THR A 114 3.15 -21.75 13.61
CA THR A 114 2.84 -23.04 12.96
C THR A 114 2.69 -22.95 11.45
N VAL A 115 2.74 -21.74 10.87
CA VAL A 115 2.58 -21.53 9.42
C VAL A 115 3.93 -21.29 8.76
N SER A 116 4.09 -21.77 7.53
CA SER A 116 5.25 -21.48 6.70
C SER A 116 5.43 -19.97 6.54
N THR A 117 6.66 -19.51 6.53
CA THR A 117 7.00 -18.09 6.26
C THR A 117 6.73 -17.65 4.81
N THR A 118 6.28 -18.56 3.97
CA THR A 118 6.13 -18.36 2.52
C THR A 118 4.69 -18.48 2.04
N ASP A 119 3.71 -18.54 2.89
CA ASP A 119 2.28 -18.53 2.55
C ASP A 119 1.50 -18.59 3.85
N ASN A 120 0.83 -17.50 4.20
CA ASN A 120 0.05 -17.49 5.43
C ASN A 120 -1.45 -17.82 5.22
N GLY A 121 -1.87 -18.08 3.98
CA GLY A 121 -3.19 -18.60 3.64
C GLY A 121 -4.37 -17.66 3.90
N LEU A 122 -4.13 -16.43 4.32
CA LEU A 122 -5.16 -15.48 4.71
C LEU A 122 -4.95 -14.17 3.97
N GLY A 123 -6.05 -13.58 3.50
CA GLY A 123 -6.02 -12.36 2.69
C GLY A 123 -6.09 -11.08 3.50
N ASP A 124 -5.53 -10.03 2.91
CA ASP A 124 -5.61 -8.66 3.39
C ASP A 124 -6.23 -7.76 2.32
N ILE A 125 -6.84 -6.66 2.73
CA ILE A 125 -7.53 -5.73 1.85
C ILE A 125 -6.96 -4.32 1.94
N PHE A 126 -6.85 -3.67 0.79
CA PHE A 126 -6.33 -2.31 0.65
C PHE A 126 -7.34 -1.45 -0.12
N GLY A 127 -7.70 -0.29 0.44
CA GLY A 127 -8.53 0.69 -0.25
C GLY A 127 -7.83 1.19 -1.51
N ARG A 128 -8.58 1.37 -2.62
CA ARG A 128 -8.01 1.64 -3.93
C ARG A 128 -7.81 3.12 -4.23
N MET A 129 -6.66 3.47 -4.79
CA MET A 129 -6.33 4.84 -5.18
C MET A 129 -7.26 5.38 -6.28
N ASP A 130 -7.68 4.56 -7.25
CA ASP A 130 -8.63 4.98 -8.30
C ASP A 130 -9.99 5.39 -7.74
N THR A 131 -10.42 4.75 -6.65
CA THR A 131 -11.64 5.10 -5.93
C THR A 131 -11.45 6.33 -5.04
N ASN A 132 -10.32 6.44 -4.35
CA ASN A 132 -9.97 7.61 -3.54
C ASN A 132 -9.94 8.89 -4.39
N TRP A 133 -9.58 8.77 -5.67
CA TRP A 133 -9.40 9.90 -6.58
C TRP A 133 -10.67 10.71 -6.75
N THR A 134 -11.77 10.03 -7.02
CA THR A 134 -13.09 10.66 -7.16
C THR A 134 -13.84 10.73 -5.84
N GLY A 135 -13.60 9.79 -4.92
CA GLY A 135 -14.20 9.68 -3.61
C GLY A 135 -15.71 9.93 -3.64
N GLY A 136 -16.21 10.74 -2.72
CA GLY A 136 -17.61 11.19 -2.66
C GLY A 136 -17.89 12.41 -3.54
N GLY A 137 -16.99 12.82 -4.43
CA GLY A 137 -17.18 13.92 -5.37
C GLY A 137 -16.98 15.33 -4.79
N GLN A 138 -16.55 15.44 -3.54
CA GLN A 138 -16.27 16.72 -2.87
C GLN A 138 -14.84 16.76 -2.35
N SER A 139 -14.26 17.96 -2.22
CA SER A 139 -12.87 18.14 -1.78
C SER A 139 -12.54 17.49 -0.44
N VAL A 140 -13.52 17.38 0.45
CA VAL A 140 -13.35 16.70 1.74
C VAL A 140 -13.32 15.18 1.63
N SER A 141 -13.65 14.62 0.47
CA SER A 141 -13.81 13.17 0.26
C SER A 141 -13.10 12.63 -0.97
N ARG A 142 -12.32 13.44 -1.69
CA ARG A 142 -11.58 12.99 -2.87
C ARG A 142 -10.11 13.42 -2.83
N ALA A 143 -9.24 12.55 -3.34
CA ALA A 143 -7.81 12.79 -3.36
C ALA A 143 -7.39 13.77 -4.49
N SER A 144 -8.15 13.82 -5.59
CA SER A 144 -7.78 14.59 -6.81
C SER A 144 -7.51 16.06 -6.54
N ASP A 145 -8.32 16.72 -5.69
CA ASP A 145 -8.15 18.15 -5.41
C ASP A 145 -6.83 18.49 -4.71
N TRP A 146 -6.22 17.51 -4.06
CA TRP A 146 -5.00 17.65 -3.26
C TRP A 146 -3.77 17.11 -3.98
N LEU A 147 -3.91 16.02 -4.72
CA LEU A 147 -2.79 15.35 -5.40
C LEU A 147 -2.60 15.83 -6.86
N ASP A 148 -3.64 16.44 -7.44
CA ASP A 148 -3.60 17.06 -8.78
C ASP A 148 -4.39 18.39 -8.79
N PRO A 149 -3.99 19.39 -8.00
CA PRO A 149 -4.71 20.64 -7.84
C PRO A 149 -4.82 21.47 -9.15
N ASN A 150 -4.00 21.15 -10.14
CA ASN A 150 -4.01 21.80 -11.44
C ASN A 150 -4.90 21.08 -12.48
N GLY A 151 -5.51 19.94 -12.13
CA GLY A 151 -6.35 19.16 -13.03
C GLY A 151 -5.63 18.66 -14.26
N THR A 152 -4.42 18.14 -14.09
CA THR A 152 -3.59 17.63 -15.21
C THR A 152 -4.10 16.32 -15.77
N GLU A 153 -4.97 15.65 -15.03
CA GLU A 153 -5.60 14.35 -15.36
C GLU A 153 -4.60 13.22 -15.64
N VAL A 154 -3.37 13.34 -15.14
CA VAL A 154 -2.39 12.25 -15.23
C VAL A 154 -2.88 11.03 -14.45
N LEU A 155 -2.63 9.84 -14.98
CA LEU A 155 -3.01 8.58 -14.34
C LEU A 155 -1.95 8.08 -13.36
N THR A 156 -0.70 8.47 -13.58
CA THR A 156 0.43 8.01 -12.79
C THR A 156 1.43 9.12 -12.54
N VAL A 157 2.04 9.12 -11.36
CA VAL A 157 3.16 9.99 -11.00
C VAL A 157 4.27 9.11 -10.42
N ASN A 158 5.51 9.36 -10.83
CA ASN A 158 6.67 8.66 -10.26
C ASN A 158 7.14 9.33 -8.97
N ALA A 159 7.92 8.59 -8.19
CA ALA A 159 8.57 9.12 -7.00
C ALA A 159 9.47 10.35 -7.31
N TYR A 160 9.59 11.27 -6.36
CA TYR A 160 10.45 12.46 -6.49
C TYR A 160 11.31 12.66 -5.22
N PRO A 161 12.60 12.98 -5.34
CA PRO A 161 13.38 12.89 -6.59
C PRO A 161 13.31 11.47 -7.15
N SER A 162 13.46 11.33 -8.47
CA SER A 162 13.43 10.00 -9.10
C SER A 162 14.51 9.14 -8.42
N MET A 163 14.09 8.11 -7.72
CA MET A 163 15.05 7.14 -7.21
C MET A 163 15.71 6.50 -8.42
N MET A 164 17.00 6.72 -8.57
CA MET A 164 17.80 5.90 -9.46
C MET A 164 17.67 4.48 -8.94
N THR A 165 16.83 3.68 -9.64
CA THR A 165 16.60 2.26 -9.38
C THR A 165 16.59 1.91 -7.88
N LEU A 166 15.39 1.82 -7.29
CA LEU A 166 15.21 0.98 -6.13
C LEU A 166 15.65 -0.42 -6.55
N ASP A 167 16.87 -0.75 -6.26
CA ASP A 167 17.29 -2.13 -6.27
C ASP A 167 16.58 -2.79 -5.09
N LEU A 168 15.38 -3.33 -5.34
CA LEU A 168 14.66 -4.19 -4.42
C LEU A 168 15.33 -5.57 -4.34
N SER A 169 16.58 -5.69 -4.73
CA SER A 169 17.37 -6.83 -4.33
C SER A 169 17.50 -6.76 -2.82
N VAL A 170 16.70 -7.54 -2.13
CA VAL A 170 16.86 -7.81 -0.71
C VAL A 170 18.26 -8.43 -0.55
N ILE A 171 19.22 -7.59 -0.21
CA ILE A 171 20.50 -8.06 0.31
C ILE A 171 20.13 -8.88 1.54
N SER A 172 20.51 -10.13 1.54
CA SER A 172 20.21 -11.14 2.56
C SER A 172 20.00 -10.51 3.95
N ILE A 173 18.82 -10.74 4.53
CA ILE A 173 18.64 -10.49 5.96
C ILE A 173 19.50 -11.55 6.66
N ASP A 174 20.66 -11.15 7.13
CA ASP A 174 21.42 -11.98 8.04
C ASP A 174 20.54 -12.25 9.26
N SER A 175 20.11 -13.49 9.40
CA SER A 175 19.43 -13.93 10.62
C SER A 175 20.34 -13.59 11.80
N PRO A 176 19.88 -12.88 12.82
CA PRO A 176 20.67 -12.69 14.01
C PRO A 176 21.00 -14.08 14.56
N GLY A 177 22.29 -14.43 14.51
CA GLY A 177 22.76 -15.68 15.03
C GLY A 177 22.48 -15.75 16.52
N GLY A 178 21.44 -16.52 16.89
CA GLY A 178 21.23 -16.91 18.28
C GLY A 178 22.32 -17.87 18.68
N THR A 179 23.15 -17.49 19.64
CA THR A 179 23.95 -18.40 20.49
C THR A 179 23.09 -18.86 21.62
#